data_12219328765e601da1166f7e28d1b6a7
#
_entry.id   12219328765e601da1166f7e28d1b6a7
#
_cell.length_a   1.000
_cell.length_b   1.000
_cell.length_c   1.000
_cell.angle_alpha   90.00
_cell.angle_beta   90.00
_cell.angle_gamma   90.00
#
_symmetry.space_group_name_H-M   'P 1'
#
loop_
_entity.id
_entity.type
_entity.pdbx_description
1 polymer ?
#
loop_
_entity_poly.entity_id
_entity_poly.type
_entity_poly.pdbx_seq_one_letter_code
_entity_poly.pdbx_strand_id
1 'polypeptide(L)'
;SNPYSKFNPDFSQQPLRAAALADKIRYVFMGDLLGGKPNRAEDYLPDGRVDYIRLAESPAFQQGLARLRSAHSQSFCVCLMCSELRPEECHRCKLIGEELAQLSIDIVHIDEKGHNISQAEAIKRLDGGQNDFFGTPQKLTTSRGAYRK
;
A
#
# COMPACT_ATOMS: atom_id res chain seq x y z
N SER A 1 6.66 6.64 -5.17
CA SER A 1 5.62 6.66 -6.23
C SER A 1 5.55 8.03 -6.88
N ASN A 2 5.18 8.08 -8.15
CA ASN A 2 5.10 9.32 -8.92
C ASN A 2 3.89 10.17 -8.44
N PRO A 3 4.06 11.47 -8.15
CA PRO A 3 2.96 12.37 -7.78
C PRO A 3 2.06 12.80 -8.96
N TYR A 4 2.37 12.32 -10.16
CA TYR A 4 1.63 12.63 -11.38
C TYR A 4 0.88 11.42 -11.92
N SER A 5 -0.40 11.59 -12.24
CA SER A 5 -1.21 10.58 -12.93
C SER A 5 -1.18 10.85 -14.45
N LYS A 6 -0.65 9.90 -15.22
CA LYS A 6 -0.57 10.01 -16.68
C LYS A 6 -1.95 9.88 -17.35
N PHE A 7 -2.81 9.01 -16.79
CA PHE A 7 -4.08 8.65 -17.42
C PHE A 7 -5.26 9.47 -16.90
N ASN A 8 -5.15 9.98 -15.67
CA ASN A 8 -6.19 10.83 -15.09
C ASN A 8 -5.51 12.00 -14.35
N PRO A 9 -5.39 13.18 -14.99
CA PRO A 9 -4.73 14.35 -14.43
C PRO A 9 -5.33 14.82 -13.09
N ASP A 10 -6.64 14.60 -12.85
CA ASP A 10 -7.32 15.00 -11.61
C ASP A 10 -6.79 14.22 -10.38
N PHE A 11 -6.21 13.04 -10.61
CA PHE A 11 -5.51 12.26 -9.58
C PHE A 11 -4.03 12.61 -9.43
N SER A 12 -3.54 13.64 -10.11
CA SER A 12 -2.23 14.20 -9.81
C SER A 12 -2.25 14.93 -8.47
N GLN A 13 -1.09 15.07 -7.84
CA GLN A 13 -0.98 15.55 -6.46
C GLN A 13 -1.69 16.88 -6.20
N GLN A 14 -1.56 17.86 -7.10
CA GLN A 14 -2.13 19.19 -6.89
C GLN A 14 -3.66 19.23 -7.04
N PRO A 15 -4.26 18.71 -8.14
CA PRO A 15 -5.71 18.63 -8.25
C PRO A 15 -6.34 17.80 -7.12
N LEU A 16 -5.77 16.65 -6.79
CA LEU A 16 -6.28 15.80 -5.73
C LEU A 16 -6.22 16.48 -4.35
N ARG A 17 -5.13 17.21 -4.07
CA ARG A 17 -5.01 18.00 -2.84
C ARG A 17 -6.08 19.08 -2.76
N ALA A 18 -6.36 19.76 -3.87
CA ALA A 18 -7.39 20.79 -3.93
C ALA A 18 -8.79 20.20 -3.70
N ALA A 19 -9.11 19.07 -4.33
CA ALA A 19 -10.38 18.36 -4.14
C ALA A 19 -10.54 17.89 -2.68
N ALA A 20 -9.54 17.26 -2.10
CA ALA A 20 -9.56 16.82 -0.70
C ALA A 20 -9.77 17.99 0.27
N LEU A 21 -9.12 19.14 0.00
CA LEU A 21 -9.29 20.33 0.82
C LEU A 21 -10.71 20.90 0.76
N ALA A 22 -11.36 20.86 -0.41
CA ALA A 22 -12.75 21.29 -0.57
C ALA A 22 -13.69 20.47 0.32
N ASP A 23 -13.40 19.18 0.50
CA ASP A 23 -14.15 18.25 1.37
C ASP A 23 -13.61 18.24 2.82
N LYS A 24 -12.78 19.21 3.20
CA LYS A 24 -12.15 19.32 4.54
C LYS A 24 -11.28 18.11 4.91
N ILE A 25 -10.75 17.40 3.93
CA ILE A 25 -9.83 16.27 4.09
C ILE A 25 -8.39 16.77 3.95
N ARG A 26 -7.54 16.45 4.92
CA ARG A 26 -6.13 16.78 4.86
C ARG A 26 -5.40 15.81 3.93
N TYR A 27 -4.96 16.27 2.77
CA TYR A 27 -4.10 15.50 1.89
C TYR A 27 -2.64 15.52 2.36
N VAL A 28 -2.01 14.33 2.41
CA VAL A 28 -0.57 14.17 2.71
C VAL A 28 0.04 13.24 1.67
N PHE A 29 1.04 13.72 0.94
CA PHE A 29 1.82 12.86 0.04
C PHE A 29 2.77 11.98 0.85
N MET A 30 2.69 10.67 0.64
CA MET A 30 3.53 9.66 1.30
C MET A 30 4.17 8.70 0.28
N GLY A 31 4.13 9.05 -1.00
CA GLY A 31 4.65 8.19 -2.06
C GLY A 31 6.16 8.01 -2.05
N ASP A 32 6.89 8.92 -1.42
CA ASP A 32 8.33 8.87 -1.16
C ASP A 32 8.71 7.88 -0.05
N LEU A 33 7.83 7.71 0.94
CA LEU A 33 8.05 6.85 2.11
C LEU A 33 7.36 5.49 1.96
N LEU A 34 6.08 5.48 1.55
CA LEU A 34 5.23 4.28 1.52
C LEU A 34 4.93 3.79 0.09
N GLY A 35 5.57 4.36 -0.92
CA GLY A 35 5.31 3.99 -2.31
C GLY A 35 5.74 2.57 -2.64
N GLY A 36 4.89 1.84 -3.40
CA GLY A 36 5.15 0.46 -3.81
C GLY A 36 6.16 0.30 -4.97
N LYS A 37 6.83 1.38 -5.39
CA LYS A 37 7.88 1.37 -6.43
C LYS A 37 9.09 2.15 -5.92
N PRO A 38 9.99 1.51 -5.16
CA PRO A 38 11.18 2.14 -4.61
C PRO A 38 12.18 2.51 -5.71
N ASN A 39 13.08 3.47 -5.41
CA ASN A 39 14.15 3.85 -6.34
C ASN A 39 15.41 2.97 -6.18
N ARG A 40 15.57 2.29 -5.06
CA ARG A 40 16.74 1.47 -4.73
C ARG A 40 16.69 0.16 -5.53
N ALA A 41 17.82 -0.20 -6.16
CA ALA A 41 17.90 -1.44 -6.94
C ALA A 41 17.79 -2.69 -6.08
N GLU A 42 18.28 -2.61 -4.85
CA GLU A 42 18.29 -3.70 -3.86
C GLU A 42 16.89 -4.09 -3.37
N ASP A 43 15.89 -3.22 -3.54
CA ASP A 43 14.51 -3.50 -3.19
C ASP A 43 13.77 -4.34 -4.27
N TYR A 44 14.51 -4.78 -5.30
CA TYR A 44 13.97 -5.57 -6.39
C TYR A 44 14.57 -6.97 -6.45
N LEU A 45 13.73 -7.95 -6.76
CA LEU A 45 14.15 -9.31 -7.08
C LEU A 45 14.77 -9.38 -8.48
N PRO A 46 15.52 -10.47 -8.81
CA PRO A 46 16.12 -10.65 -10.14
C PRO A 46 15.10 -10.62 -11.30
N ASP A 47 13.84 -10.96 -11.04
CA ASP A 47 12.76 -10.92 -12.03
C ASP A 47 12.13 -9.53 -12.19
N GLY A 48 12.66 -8.51 -11.51
CA GLY A 48 12.22 -7.11 -11.57
C GLY A 48 11.00 -6.78 -10.72
N ARG A 49 10.47 -7.73 -9.94
CA ARG A 49 9.42 -7.46 -8.94
C ARG A 49 10.01 -6.81 -7.70
N VAL A 50 9.22 -6.00 -7.02
CA VAL A 50 9.61 -5.43 -5.72
C VAL A 50 9.58 -6.52 -4.67
N ASP A 51 10.66 -6.62 -3.88
CA ASP A 51 10.74 -7.44 -2.67
C ASP A 51 10.16 -6.65 -1.50
N TYR A 52 8.95 -7.00 -1.08
CA TYR A 52 8.29 -6.28 0.01
C TYR A 52 8.90 -6.56 1.38
N ILE A 53 9.60 -7.69 1.55
CA ILE A 53 10.32 -7.97 2.80
C ILE A 53 11.47 -6.96 2.97
N ARG A 54 12.30 -6.80 1.94
CA ARG A 54 13.38 -5.81 1.97
C ARG A 54 12.89 -4.37 2.03
N LEU A 55 11.82 -4.08 1.30
CA LEU A 55 11.25 -2.73 1.29
C LEU A 55 10.69 -2.36 2.67
N ALA A 56 10.06 -3.31 3.39
CA ALA A 56 9.60 -3.11 4.76
C ALA A 56 10.72 -2.70 5.72
N GLU A 57 11.91 -3.28 5.55
CA GLU A 57 13.09 -2.97 6.39
C GLU A 57 13.75 -1.62 6.05
N SER A 58 13.38 -0.99 4.93
CA SER A 58 14.03 0.25 4.49
C SER A 58 13.75 1.41 5.46
N PRO A 59 14.74 2.28 5.75
CA PRO A 59 14.55 3.43 6.66
C PRO A 59 13.43 4.37 6.23
N ALA A 60 13.26 4.57 4.92
CA ALA A 60 12.19 5.42 4.38
C ALA A 60 10.81 4.82 4.67
N PHE A 61 10.63 3.52 4.44
CA PHE A 61 9.37 2.85 4.72
C PHE A 61 9.07 2.84 6.22
N GLN A 62 10.05 2.54 7.07
CA GLN A 62 9.89 2.57 8.53
C GLN A 62 9.53 3.97 9.05
N GLN A 63 10.08 5.02 8.47
CA GLN A 63 9.66 6.40 8.76
C GLN A 63 8.19 6.65 8.38
N GLY A 64 7.78 6.16 7.21
CA GLY A 64 6.38 6.24 6.76
C GLY A 64 5.43 5.50 7.69
N LEU A 65 5.80 4.27 8.10
CA LEU A 65 5.04 3.45 9.04
C LEU A 65 4.92 4.13 10.41
N ALA A 66 6.00 4.71 10.92
CA ALA A 66 5.99 5.46 12.18
C ALA A 66 5.00 6.65 12.14
N ARG A 67 4.87 7.35 11.00
CA ARG A 67 3.88 8.42 10.83
C ARG A 67 2.45 7.89 10.87
N LEU A 68 2.17 6.73 10.26
CA LEU A 68 0.84 6.10 10.33
C LEU A 68 0.50 5.69 11.77
N ARG A 69 1.45 5.09 12.48
CA ARG A 69 1.30 4.75 13.91
C ARG A 69 1.01 5.98 14.77
N SER A 70 1.74 7.06 14.55
CA SER A 70 1.51 8.32 15.26
C SER A 70 0.13 8.91 14.97
N ALA A 71 -0.34 8.83 13.72
CA ALA A 71 -1.69 9.27 13.38
C ALA A 71 -2.75 8.40 14.06
N HIS A 72 -2.56 7.08 14.06
CA HIS A 72 -3.45 6.14 14.76
C HIS A 72 -3.51 6.42 16.28
N SER A 73 -2.35 6.60 16.94
CA SER A 73 -2.30 6.89 18.39
C SER A 73 -2.97 8.22 18.77
N GLN A 74 -3.09 9.15 17.81
CA GLN A 74 -3.80 10.41 17.95
C GLN A 74 -5.26 10.33 17.48
N SER A 75 -5.78 9.13 17.22
CA SER A 75 -7.16 8.86 16.77
C SER A 75 -7.53 9.55 15.44
N PHE A 76 -6.56 9.79 14.57
CA PHE A 76 -6.87 10.24 13.21
C PHE A 76 -7.42 9.09 12.37
N CYS A 77 -8.51 9.35 11.65
CA CYS A 77 -8.96 8.47 10.57
C CYS A 77 -8.07 8.70 9.34
N VAL A 78 -7.32 7.68 8.93
CA VAL A 78 -6.38 7.76 7.80
C VAL A 78 -6.86 6.85 6.67
N CYS A 79 -6.96 7.40 5.45
CA CYS A 79 -7.23 6.64 4.24
C CYS A 79 -5.99 6.63 3.34
N LEU A 80 -5.46 5.44 3.05
CA LEU A 80 -4.35 5.26 2.12
C LEU A 80 -4.88 5.10 0.69
N MET A 81 -4.41 5.92 -0.24
CA MET A 81 -4.81 5.87 -1.64
C MET A 81 -3.67 5.38 -2.54
N CYS A 82 -4.02 4.55 -3.51
CA CYS A 82 -3.12 4.04 -4.54
C CYS A 82 -3.88 3.93 -5.87
N SER A 83 -3.15 3.79 -6.98
CA SER A 83 -3.72 3.60 -8.32
C SER A 83 -4.24 2.18 -8.59
N GLU A 84 -3.94 1.20 -7.75
CA GLU A 84 -4.41 -0.17 -7.92
C GLU A 84 -5.87 -0.31 -7.46
N LEU A 85 -6.70 -0.94 -8.30
CA LEU A 85 -8.13 -1.08 -8.08
C LEU A 85 -8.44 -2.08 -6.96
N ARG A 86 -7.82 -3.27 -7.01
CA ARG A 86 -8.05 -4.36 -6.05
C ARG A 86 -7.09 -4.27 -4.88
N PRO A 87 -7.59 -4.32 -3.64
CA PRO A 87 -6.74 -4.23 -2.45
C PRO A 87 -5.70 -5.35 -2.39
N GLU A 88 -6.08 -6.60 -2.68
CA GLU A 88 -5.20 -7.77 -2.63
C GLU A 88 -4.03 -7.72 -3.62
N GLU A 89 -4.16 -6.98 -4.71
CA GLU A 89 -3.09 -6.79 -5.70
C GLU A 89 -2.16 -5.61 -5.36
N CYS A 90 -2.51 -4.83 -4.34
CA CYS A 90 -1.88 -3.55 -4.04
C CYS A 90 -0.89 -3.65 -2.87
N HIS A 91 0.18 -2.85 -2.94
CA HIS A 91 1.11 -2.69 -1.82
C HIS A 91 0.46 -2.12 -0.55
N ARG A 92 -0.69 -1.43 -0.63
CA ARG A 92 -1.45 -1.01 0.55
C ARG A 92 -1.88 -2.19 1.42
N CYS A 93 -2.31 -3.30 0.79
CA CYS A 93 -2.67 -4.52 1.48
C CYS A 93 -1.43 -5.36 1.78
N LYS A 94 -0.66 -5.73 0.73
CA LYS A 94 0.41 -6.73 0.80
C LYS A 94 1.64 -6.29 1.60
N LEU A 95 1.89 -5.01 1.72
CA LEU A 95 3.03 -4.45 2.45
C LEU A 95 2.56 -3.63 3.65
N ILE A 96 1.88 -2.50 3.42
CA ILE A 96 1.52 -1.58 4.51
C ILE A 96 0.50 -2.24 5.45
N GLY A 97 -0.49 -2.94 4.91
CA GLY A 97 -1.51 -3.64 5.69
C GLY A 97 -0.93 -4.74 6.56
N GLU A 98 -0.02 -5.55 6.02
CA GLU A 98 0.66 -6.60 6.81
C GLU A 98 1.48 -6.01 7.96
N GLU A 99 2.27 -4.97 7.71
CA GLU A 99 3.06 -4.31 8.76
C GLU A 99 2.19 -3.67 9.86
N LEU A 100 1.07 -3.05 9.49
CA LEU A 100 0.14 -2.47 10.46
C LEU A 100 -0.61 -3.55 11.25
N ALA A 101 -0.98 -4.66 10.62
CA ALA A 101 -1.64 -5.79 11.28
C ALA A 101 -0.74 -6.43 12.35
N GLN A 102 0.57 -6.56 12.09
CA GLN A 102 1.55 -7.01 13.10
C GLN A 102 1.61 -6.08 14.32
N LEU A 103 1.22 -4.83 14.17
CA LEU A 103 1.13 -3.84 15.25
C LEU A 103 -0.24 -3.79 15.91
N SER A 104 -1.13 -4.74 15.61
CA SER A 104 -2.51 -4.81 16.10
C SER A 104 -3.33 -3.56 15.77
N ILE A 105 -3.07 -2.96 14.60
CA ILE A 105 -3.86 -1.85 14.08
C ILE A 105 -4.89 -2.43 13.10
N ASP A 106 -6.16 -2.20 13.38
CA ASP A 106 -7.26 -2.64 12.51
C ASP A 106 -7.26 -1.90 11.18
N ILE A 107 -7.38 -2.68 10.09
CA ILE A 107 -7.36 -2.17 8.74
C ILE A 107 -8.61 -2.64 8.00
N VAL A 108 -9.25 -1.69 7.35
CA VAL A 108 -10.37 -1.93 6.43
C VAL A 108 -9.95 -1.48 5.03
N HIS A 109 -10.14 -2.34 4.06
CA HIS A 109 -9.95 -2.01 2.65
C HIS A 109 -11.28 -1.73 1.99
N ILE A 110 -11.28 -0.76 1.08
CA ILE A 110 -12.40 -0.54 0.15
C ILE A 110 -12.04 -1.29 -1.15
N ASP A 111 -12.87 -2.26 -1.52
CA ASP A 111 -12.66 -3.08 -2.71
C ASP A 111 -13.14 -2.37 -4.00
N GLU A 112 -13.00 -3.05 -5.14
CA GLU A 112 -13.38 -2.54 -6.47
C GLU A 112 -14.88 -2.29 -6.65
N LYS A 113 -15.70 -2.78 -5.72
CA LYS A 113 -17.16 -2.58 -5.69
C LYS A 113 -17.59 -1.54 -4.65
N GLY A 114 -16.62 -0.96 -3.91
CA GLY A 114 -16.89 -0.02 -2.84
C GLY A 114 -17.26 -0.70 -1.51
N HIS A 115 -17.10 -2.02 -1.39
CA HIS A 115 -17.40 -2.72 -0.14
C HIS A 115 -16.20 -2.68 0.80
N ASN A 116 -16.50 -2.61 2.09
CA ASN A 116 -15.50 -2.74 3.14
C ASN A 116 -15.16 -4.21 3.37
N ILE A 117 -13.87 -4.54 3.31
CA ILE A 117 -13.34 -5.87 3.61
C ILE A 117 -12.18 -5.75 4.59
N SER A 118 -12.00 -6.75 5.43
CA SER A 118 -10.88 -6.83 6.38
C SER A 118 -9.56 -7.15 5.67
N GLN A 119 -8.43 -6.90 6.35
CA GLN A 119 -7.11 -7.33 5.88
C GLN A 119 -7.09 -8.84 5.59
N ALA A 120 -7.62 -9.66 6.50
CA ALA A 120 -7.66 -11.11 6.33
C ALA A 120 -8.48 -11.56 5.10
N GLU A 121 -9.61 -10.90 4.83
CA GLU A 121 -10.40 -11.17 3.63
C GLU A 121 -9.68 -10.78 2.35
N ALA A 122 -8.99 -9.64 2.36
CA ALA A 122 -8.18 -9.20 1.21
C ALA A 122 -7.05 -10.20 0.92
N ILE A 123 -6.35 -10.69 1.94
CA ILE A 123 -5.29 -11.71 1.78
C ILE A 123 -5.86 -13.03 1.25
N LYS A 124 -7.01 -13.50 1.73
CA LYS A 124 -7.65 -14.71 1.19
C LYS A 124 -7.96 -14.61 -0.31
N ARG A 125 -8.30 -13.44 -0.82
CA ARG A 125 -8.53 -13.22 -2.26
C ARG A 125 -7.25 -13.42 -3.08
N LEU A 126 -6.06 -13.12 -2.49
CA LEU A 126 -4.77 -13.27 -3.17
C LEU A 126 -4.48 -14.73 -3.55
N ASP A 127 -4.88 -15.67 -2.71
CA ASP A 127 -4.60 -17.10 -2.87
C ASP A 127 -5.75 -17.86 -3.55
N GLY A 128 -6.78 -17.15 -4.03
CA GLY A 128 -7.96 -17.77 -4.63
C GLY A 128 -8.74 -18.64 -3.64
N GLY A 129 -8.58 -18.42 -2.34
CA GLY A 129 -9.22 -19.17 -1.27
C GLY A 129 -8.52 -20.49 -0.90
N GLN A 130 -7.36 -20.80 -1.48
CA GLN A 130 -6.53 -21.93 -1.07
C GLN A 130 -5.62 -21.51 0.09
N ASN A 131 -5.75 -22.18 1.21
CA ASN A 131 -4.79 -22.05 2.31
C ASN A 131 -3.52 -22.84 1.94
N ASP A 132 -2.45 -22.13 1.63
CA ASP A 132 -1.13 -22.74 1.52
C ASP A 132 -0.64 -23.11 2.93
N PHE A 133 -0.58 -24.42 3.21
CA PHE A 133 -0.06 -24.97 4.47
C PHE A 133 1.47 -24.81 4.62
N PHE A 134 2.19 -24.33 3.60
CA PHE A 134 3.65 -24.37 3.51
C PHE A 134 4.32 -22.99 3.35
N GLY A 135 3.95 -22.01 4.15
CA GLY A 135 4.68 -20.74 4.26
C GLY A 135 3.96 -19.52 3.68
N THR A 136 4.58 -18.35 3.78
CA THR A 136 4.02 -17.10 3.27
C THR A 136 4.00 -17.13 1.75
N PRO A 137 2.84 -16.95 1.08
CA PRO A 137 2.77 -17.00 -0.37
C PRO A 137 3.70 -15.96 -1.00
N GLN A 138 4.48 -16.34 -1.99
CA GLN A 138 5.34 -15.42 -2.73
C GLN A 138 4.55 -14.23 -3.31
N LYS A 139 3.27 -14.44 -3.64
CA LYS A 139 2.36 -13.39 -4.09
C LYS A 139 2.15 -12.29 -3.04
N LEU A 140 2.21 -12.62 -1.74
CA LEU A 140 2.07 -11.67 -0.65
C LEU A 140 3.32 -10.80 -0.51
N THR A 141 4.49 -11.39 -0.59
CA THR A 141 5.78 -10.74 -0.31
C THR A 141 6.37 -9.97 -1.49
N THR A 142 5.69 -9.95 -2.65
CA THR A 142 6.21 -9.29 -3.86
C THR A 142 5.15 -8.44 -4.56
N SER A 143 5.60 -7.48 -5.39
CA SER A 143 4.70 -6.75 -6.27
C SER A 143 4.03 -7.66 -7.30
N ARG A 144 2.85 -7.26 -7.79
CA ARG A 144 2.10 -7.99 -8.82
C ARG A 144 2.90 -8.16 -10.11
N GLY A 145 3.57 -7.11 -10.53
CA GLY A 145 4.32 -7.08 -11.78
C GLY A 145 5.78 -6.69 -11.59
N ALA A 146 6.60 -6.99 -12.58
CA ALA A 146 7.96 -6.50 -12.70
C ALA A 146 7.96 -5.02 -13.07
N TYR A 147 8.74 -4.21 -12.37
CA TYR A 147 8.89 -2.76 -12.63
C TYR A 147 10.31 -2.39 -13.07
N ARG A 148 11.24 -3.31 -12.94
CA ARG A 148 12.60 -3.23 -13.49
C ARG A 148 12.85 -4.42 -14.41
N LYS A 149 13.53 -4.17 -15.52
CA LYS A 149 14.05 -5.19 -16.44
C LYS A 149 15.58 -5.24 -16.30
#